data_bd28a0c908f72d6acd72ef3b10a9dd0b
#
_entry.id   bd28a0c908f72d6acd72ef3b10a9dd0b
#
_cell.length_a   1.000
_cell.length_b   1.000
_cell.length_c   1.000
_cell.angle_alpha   90.00
_cell.angle_beta   90.00
_cell.angle_gamma   90.00
#
_symmetry.space_group_name_H-M   'P 1'
#
loop_
_entity.id
_entity.type
_entity.pdbx_description
1 polymer ?
#
loop_
_entity_poly.entity_id
_entity_poly.type
_entity_poly.pdbx_seq_one_letter_code
_entity_poly.pdbx_strand_id
1 'polypeptide(L)'
;GYTIQKVWYAGPGEDLKLTANTQPAILTMSVISYAILKEHGIKPEVVGGHSLGEYSALVAADVLDFQDAVSLVHKRGQYMQEAVPVGEGGMAAIIGLSDDVIADACEKASKTAGAVQPVNFNCPGQTVIAGATKGVEAAVETLKAAGAKKAVILPVSAPFHSTLMQPAAVKLAAELDKVTIRDAKIPVVSNY
;
A
#
# COMPACT_ATOMS: atom_id res chain seq x y z
N GLY A 1 12.03 -12.27 19.41
CA GLY A 1 11.42 -12.49 18.14
C GLY A 1 10.01 -11.94 18.06
N TYR A 2 9.66 -11.30 16.98
CA TYR A 2 8.32 -10.79 16.74
C TYR A 2 7.34 -11.95 16.52
N THR A 3 6.34 -12.08 17.38
CA THR A 3 5.36 -13.18 17.31
C THR A 3 4.03 -12.65 16.78
N ILE A 4 3.91 -12.56 15.47
CA ILE A 4 2.72 -12.06 14.76
C ILE A 4 1.45 -12.87 15.11
N GLN A 5 1.60 -14.17 15.40
CA GLN A 5 0.50 -15.05 15.83
C GLN A 5 -0.21 -14.50 17.06
N LYS A 6 0.51 -13.90 18.02
CA LYS A 6 -0.11 -13.32 19.22
C LYS A 6 -1.03 -12.15 18.86
N VAL A 7 -0.61 -11.30 17.92
CA VAL A 7 -1.42 -10.17 17.43
C VAL A 7 -2.67 -10.67 16.69
N TRP A 8 -2.55 -11.77 15.93
CA TRP A 8 -3.67 -12.31 15.15
C TRP A 8 -4.76 -12.96 15.99
N TYR A 9 -4.35 -13.76 17.00
CA TYR A 9 -5.29 -14.57 17.77
C TYR A 9 -5.70 -13.98 19.11
N ALA A 10 -4.87 -13.11 19.68
CA ALA A 10 -5.09 -12.56 21.01
C ALA A 10 -5.34 -11.05 21.05
N GLY A 11 -5.16 -10.35 19.88
CA GLY A 11 -5.37 -8.90 19.81
C GLY A 11 -4.50 -8.07 20.72
N PRO A 12 -4.80 -6.80 20.95
CA PRO A 12 -6.03 -6.10 20.53
C PRO A 12 -6.07 -5.84 19.03
N GLY A 13 -7.27 -5.73 18.46
CA GLY A 13 -7.48 -5.46 17.04
C GLY A 13 -6.86 -4.15 16.55
N GLU A 14 -6.63 -3.21 17.45
CA GLU A 14 -5.94 -1.95 17.14
C GLU A 14 -4.47 -2.17 16.75
N ASP A 15 -3.79 -3.13 17.38
CA ASP A 15 -2.41 -3.47 17.00
C ASP A 15 -2.32 -4.02 15.57
N LEU A 16 -3.37 -4.70 15.11
CA LEU A 16 -3.43 -5.22 13.74
C LEU A 16 -3.63 -4.11 12.71
N LYS A 17 -4.20 -2.96 13.08
CA LYS A 17 -4.37 -1.80 12.20
C LYS A 17 -3.06 -1.04 11.94
N LEU A 18 -2.04 -1.24 12.80
CA LEU A 18 -0.72 -0.69 12.56
C LEU A 18 -0.13 -1.33 11.30
N THR A 19 0.27 -0.51 10.32
CA THR A 19 0.72 -1.03 9.01
C THR A 19 1.91 -1.99 9.12
N ALA A 20 2.77 -1.83 10.12
CA ALA A 20 3.86 -2.75 10.43
C ALA A 20 3.37 -4.17 10.79
N ASN A 21 2.16 -4.30 11.34
CA ASN A 21 1.54 -5.57 11.70
C ASN A 21 0.57 -6.05 10.63
N THR A 22 -0.17 -5.14 10.00
CA THR A 22 -1.13 -5.45 8.93
C THR A 22 -0.44 -6.11 7.74
N GLN A 23 0.70 -5.57 7.30
CA GLN A 23 1.36 -6.05 6.08
C GLN A 23 1.82 -7.51 6.20
N PRO A 24 2.59 -7.92 7.24
CA PRO A 24 2.96 -9.33 7.38
C PRO A 24 1.75 -10.25 7.64
N ALA A 25 0.68 -9.74 8.25
CA ALA A 25 -0.55 -10.51 8.44
C ALA A 25 -1.21 -10.86 7.10
N ILE A 26 -1.42 -9.85 6.23
CA ILE A 26 -2.02 -10.05 4.91
C ILE A 26 -1.14 -10.94 4.03
N LEU A 27 0.19 -10.71 4.03
CA LEU A 27 1.13 -11.55 3.29
C LEU A 27 0.98 -13.03 3.69
N THR A 28 1.00 -13.31 5.00
CA THR A 28 0.92 -14.68 5.51
C THR A 28 -0.40 -15.34 5.12
N MET A 29 -1.54 -14.64 5.26
CA MET A 29 -2.83 -15.17 4.85
C MET A 29 -2.90 -15.45 3.36
N SER A 30 -2.35 -14.57 2.53
CA SER A 30 -2.29 -14.76 1.08
C SER A 30 -1.46 -15.99 0.71
N VAL A 31 -0.28 -16.16 1.34
CA VAL A 31 0.60 -17.31 1.08
C VAL A 31 -0.01 -18.62 1.56
N ILE A 32 -0.67 -18.64 2.72
CA ILE A 32 -1.41 -19.81 3.21
C ILE A 32 -2.53 -20.19 2.23
N SER A 33 -3.34 -19.22 1.81
CA SER A 33 -4.41 -19.44 0.83
C SER A 33 -3.88 -20.00 -0.48
N TYR A 34 -2.77 -19.45 -0.97
CA TYR A 34 -2.09 -19.96 -2.18
C TYR A 34 -1.59 -21.40 -1.99
N ALA A 35 -0.98 -21.72 -0.85
CA ALA A 35 -0.49 -23.07 -0.57
C ALA A 35 -1.64 -24.10 -0.59
N ILE A 36 -2.80 -23.78 0.01
CA ILE A 36 -3.99 -24.62 -0.01
C ILE A 36 -4.50 -24.83 -1.43
N LEU A 37 -4.59 -23.76 -2.24
CA LEU A 37 -5.01 -23.86 -3.64
C LEU A 37 -4.07 -24.76 -4.45
N LYS A 38 -2.76 -24.61 -4.22
CA LYS A 38 -1.73 -25.44 -4.87
C LYS A 38 -1.84 -26.93 -4.51
N GLU A 39 -2.12 -27.24 -3.25
CA GLU A 39 -2.39 -28.63 -2.81
C GLU A 39 -3.63 -29.23 -3.50
N HIS A 40 -4.62 -28.41 -3.84
CA HIS A 40 -5.80 -28.81 -4.62
C HIS A 40 -5.59 -28.80 -6.14
N GLY A 41 -4.33 -28.67 -6.60
CA GLY A 41 -3.96 -28.75 -8.01
C GLY A 41 -4.20 -27.46 -8.81
N ILE A 42 -4.61 -26.38 -8.17
CA ILE A 42 -4.80 -25.07 -8.83
C ILE A 42 -3.44 -24.43 -9.07
N LYS A 43 -3.11 -24.16 -10.33
CA LYS A 43 -1.86 -23.52 -10.75
C LYS A 43 -2.18 -22.19 -11.43
N PRO A 44 -1.64 -21.07 -10.95
CA PRO A 44 -1.83 -19.79 -11.63
C PRO A 44 -0.98 -19.72 -12.90
N GLU A 45 -1.50 -19.11 -13.95
CA GLU A 45 -0.76 -18.76 -15.16
C GLU A 45 -0.04 -17.41 -15.00
N VAL A 46 -0.57 -16.54 -14.15
CA VAL A 46 -0.03 -15.23 -13.82
C VAL A 46 -0.41 -14.87 -12.39
N VAL A 47 0.45 -14.13 -11.71
CA VAL A 47 0.18 -13.62 -10.36
C VAL A 47 0.36 -12.11 -10.33
N GLY A 48 -0.35 -11.45 -9.43
CA GLY A 48 -0.25 -10.02 -9.20
C GLY A 48 -0.82 -9.66 -7.84
N GLY A 49 -0.57 -8.44 -7.42
CA GLY A 49 -1.08 -7.98 -6.13
C GLY A 49 -0.93 -6.47 -5.97
N HIS A 50 -1.90 -5.85 -5.32
CA HIS A 50 -1.91 -4.41 -5.07
C HIS A 50 -1.02 -4.07 -3.87
N SER A 51 -0.06 -3.16 -4.05
CA SER A 51 0.84 -2.66 -3.00
C SER A 51 1.55 -3.79 -2.24
N LEU A 52 1.15 -4.09 -1.00
CA LEU A 52 1.62 -5.23 -0.20
C LEU A 52 1.44 -6.56 -0.95
N GLY A 53 0.35 -6.70 -1.70
CA GLY A 53 0.02 -7.92 -2.46
C GLY A 53 1.08 -8.31 -3.49
N GLU A 54 1.88 -7.38 -4.00
CA GLU A 54 2.99 -7.68 -4.89
C GLU A 54 4.03 -8.59 -4.21
N TYR A 55 4.32 -8.39 -2.92
CA TYR A 55 5.20 -9.30 -2.16
C TYR A 55 4.62 -10.71 -2.05
N SER A 56 3.29 -10.82 -1.88
CA SER A 56 2.62 -12.13 -1.91
C SER A 56 2.72 -12.81 -3.28
N ALA A 57 2.60 -12.04 -4.35
CA ALA A 57 2.79 -12.51 -5.73
C ALA A 57 4.24 -12.96 -5.98
N LEU A 58 5.22 -12.21 -5.49
CA LEU A 58 6.64 -12.57 -5.58
C LEU A 58 6.97 -13.88 -4.85
N VAL A 59 6.36 -14.12 -3.67
CA VAL A 59 6.49 -15.41 -2.96
C VAL A 59 5.82 -16.53 -3.75
N ALA A 60 4.63 -16.32 -4.30
CA ALA A 60 3.93 -17.32 -5.10
C ALA A 60 4.68 -17.69 -6.39
N ALA A 61 5.43 -16.72 -6.96
CA ALA A 61 6.28 -16.91 -8.14
C ALA A 61 7.70 -17.44 -7.83
N ASP A 62 7.99 -17.79 -6.58
CA ASP A 62 9.32 -18.24 -6.09
C ASP A 62 10.46 -17.20 -6.25
N VAL A 63 10.11 -15.92 -6.39
CA VAL A 63 11.08 -14.81 -6.47
C VAL A 63 11.70 -14.50 -5.11
N LEU A 64 10.86 -14.50 -4.05
CA LEU A 64 11.27 -14.26 -2.66
C LEU A 64 10.91 -15.45 -1.79
N ASP A 65 11.77 -15.77 -0.82
CA ASP A 65 11.43 -16.70 0.25
C ASP A 65 10.39 -16.07 1.19
N PHE A 66 9.46 -16.89 1.69
CA PHE A 66 8.40 -16.42 2.59
C PHE A 66 8.94 -15.73 3.85
N GLN A 67 10.01 -16.28 4.45
CA GLN A 67 10.62 -15.71 5.67
C GLN A 67 11.21 -14.32 5.41
N ASP A 68 11.91 -14.17 4.27
CA ASP A 68 12.46 -12.87 3.86
C ASP A 68 11.32 -11.88 3.56
N ALA A 69 10.28 -12.31 2.84
CA ALA A 69 9.14 -11.48 2.51
C ALA A 69 8.41 -10.98 3.77
N VAL A 70 8.17 -11.83 4.78
CA VAL A 70 7.56 -11.43 6.06
C VAL A 70 8.41 -10.37 6.77
N SER A 71 9.73 -10.56 6.81
CA SER A 71 10.66 -9.61 7.41
C SER A 71 10.67 -8.27 6.66
N LEU A 72 10.72 -8.32 5.33
CA LEU A 72 10.71 -7.13 4.47
C LEU A 72 9.43 -6.31 4.63
N VAL A 73 8.26 -6.95 4.59
CA VAL A 73 6.99 -6.22 4.67
C VAL A 73 6.72 -5.69 6.08
N HIS A 74 7.24 -6.32 7.12
CA HIS A 74 7.21 -5.78 8.48
C HIS A 74 8.03 -4.48 8.55
N LYS A 75 9.28 -4.51 8.07
CA LYS A 75 10.15 -3.33 7.98
C LYS A 75 9.54 -2.25 7.08
N ARG A 76 8.97 -2.65 5.92
CA ARG A 76 8.25 -1.74 5.04
C ARG A 76 7.16 -0.98 5.80
N GLY A 77 6.34 -1.68 6.56
CA GLY A 77 5.29 -1.08 7.38
C GLY A 77 5.84 -0.11 8.42
N GLN A 78 6.94 -0.48 9.10
CA GLN A 78 7.63 0.40 10.06
C GLN A 78 8.16 1.67 9.37
N TYR A 79 8.89 1.52 8.27
CA TYR A 79 9.47 2.67 7.55
C TYR A 79 8.41 3.61 6.98
N MET A 80 7.30 3.05 6.48
CA MET A 80 6.18 3.86 6.01
C MET A 80 5.50 4.64 7.15
N GLN A 81 5.38 4.04 8.34
CA GLN A 81 4.82 4.72 9.51
C GLN A 81 5.76 5.80 10.05
N GLU A 82 7.08 5.57 9.97
CA GLU A 82 8.11 6.52 10.42
C GLU A 82 8.33 7.68 9.44
N ALA A 83 7.98 7.50 8.16
CA ALA A 83 8.29 8.47 7.10
C ALA A 83 7.58 9.82 7.30
N VAL A 84 6.38 9.80 7.91
CA VAL A 84 5.57 11.00 8.16
C VAL A 84 4.98 10.90 9.56
N PRO A 85 5.11 11.95 10.39
CA PRO A 85 4.49 11.97 11.72
C PRO A 85 2.97 11.75 11.65
N VAL A 86 2.43 11.09 12.67
CA VAL A 86 0.98 10.84 12.76
C VAL A 86 0.21 12.15 12.73
N GLY A 87 -0.79 12.24 11.85
CA GLY A 87 -1.63 13.42 11.67
C GLY A 87 -1.10 14.43 10.63
N GLU A 88 0.15 14.31 10.18
CA GLU A 88 0.71 15.19 9.15
C GLU A 88 0.46 14.70 7.73
N GLY A 89 0.12 13.44 7.55
CA GLY A 89 -0.22 12.83 6.27
C GLY A 89 -1.59 12.18 6.26
N GLY A 90 -2.19 12.08 5.07
CA GLY A 90 -3.51 11.49 4.88
C GLY A 90 -3.73 10.97 3.48
N MET A 91 -4.86 10.30 3.30
CA MET A 91 -5.33 9.77 2.03
C MET A 91 -6.83 9.99 1.88
N ALA A 92 -7.30 10.09 0.64
CA ALA A 92 -8.72 10.11 0.35
C ALA A 92 -9.05 9.31 -0.91
N ALA A 93 -10.19 8.62 -0.88
CA ALA A 93 -10.74 7.93 -2.05
C ALA A 93 -11.69 8.85 -2.81
N ILE A 94 -11.46 9.00 -4.10
CA ILE A 94 -12.24 9.82 -5.02
C ILE A 94 -12.94 8.91 -6.02
N ILE A 95 -14.26 9.09 -6.15
CA ILE A 95 -15.09 8.27 -7.03
C ILE A 95 -15.90 9.17 -7.96
N GLY A 96 -15.91 8.81 -9.25
CA GLY A 96 -16.81 9.40 -10.25
C GLY A 96 -16.22 10.57 -11.02
N LEU A 97 -14.92 10.81 -10.94
CA LEU A 97 -14.18 11.77 -11.76
C LEU A 97 -13.09 11.06 -12.57
N SER A 98 -12.66 11.71 -13.65
CA SER A 98 -11.50 11.25 -14.43
C SER A 98 -10.19 11.57 -13.71
N ASP A 99 -9.15 10.81 -14.03
CA ASP A 99 -7.83 10.96 -13.42
C ASP A 99 -7.22 12.33 -13.68
N ASP A 100 -7.44 12.92 -14.87
CA ASP A 100 -6.99 14.27 -15.21
C ASP A 100 -7.57 15.34 -14.28
N VAL A 101 -8.89 15.28 -14.02
CA VAL A 101 -9.56 16.21 -13.10
C VAL A 101 -9.02 16.07 -11.69
N ILE A 102 -8.73 14.83 -11.28
CA ILE A 102 -8.17 14.56 -9.94
C ILE A 102 -6.73 15.08 -9.87
N ALA A 103 -5.91 14.86 -10.90
CA ALA A 103 -4.54 15.34 -10.96
C ALA A 103 -4.46 16.88 -10.91
N ASP A 104 -5.30 17.57 -11.69
CA ASP A 104 -5.38 19.04 -11.69
C ASP A 104 -5.77 19.61 -10.31
N ALA A 105 -6.73 18.98 -9.63
CA ALA A 105 -7.13 19.38 -8.29
C ALA A 105 -6.00 19.18 -7.27
N CYS A 106 -5.27 18.06 -7.35
CA CYS A 106 -4.11 17.79 -6.52
C CYS A 106 -2.98 18.80 -6.77
N GLU A 107 -2.70 19.14 -8.03
CA GLU A 107 -1.69 20.13 -8.38
C GLU A 107 -2.03 21.52 -7.80
N LYS A 108 -3.28 21.94 -7.92
CA LYS A 108 -3.75 23.22 -7.35
C LYS A 108 -3.64 23.24 -5.83
N ALA A 109 -4.09 22.17 -5.16
CA ALA A 109 -4.00 22.05 -3.71
C ALA A 109 -2.54 22.01 -3.22
N SER A 110 -1.65 21.37 -3.96
CA SER A 110 -0.22 21.28 -3.62
C SER A 110 0.46 22.65 -3.60
N LYS A 111 0.03 23.58 -4.43
CA LYS A 111 0.59 24.94 -4.49
C LYS A 111 0.22 25.82 -3.29
N THR A 112 -0.86 25.50 -2.57
CA THR A 112 -1.43 26.37 -1.54
C THR A 112 -1.55 25.73 -0.15
N ALA A 113 -1.73 24.41 -0.09
CA ALA A 113 -2.10 23.73 1.15
C ALA A 113 -1.11 22.60 1.57
N GLY A 114 -0.20 22.22 0.68
CA GLY A 114 0.79 21.18 0.94
C GLY A 114 0.70 20.02 -0.05
N ALA A 115 1.78 19.30 -0.21
CA ALA A 115 1.94 18.25 -1.23
C ALA A 115 0.80 17.22 -1.17
N VAL A 116 0.12 17.01 -2.29
CA VAL A 116 -0.89 15.98 -2.50
C VAL A 116 -0.87 15.52 -3.95
N GLN A 117 -1.06 14.22 -4.19
CA GLN A 117 -1.02 13.64 -5.53
C GLN A 117 -1.92 12.42 -5.66
N PRO A 118 -2.37 12.05 -6.88
CA PRO A 118 -2.97 10.75 -7.14
C PRO A 118 -1.92 9.66 -6.91
N VAL A 119 -2.31 8.57 -6.25
CA VAL A 119 -1.38 7.50 -5.87
C VAL A 119 -1.85 6.10 -6.23
N ASN A 120 -3.16 5.81 -6.21
CA ASN A 120 -3.70 4.52 -6.59
C ASN A 120 -4.81 4.70 -7.63
N PHE A 121 -4.57 4.22 -8.83
CA PHE A 121 -5.54 4.16 -9.93
C PHE A 121 -6.21 2.78 -9.90
N ASN A 122 -7.21 2.60 -9.02
CA ASN A 122 -7.78 1.29 -8.72
C ASN A 122 -8.64 0.72 -9.85
N CYS A 123 -9.43 1.58 -10.48
CA CYS A 123 -10.20 1.27 -11.68
C CYS A 123 -10.70 2.58 -12.32
N PRO A 124 -11.24 2.57 -13.55
CA PRO A 124 -11.82 3.75 -14.16
C PRO A 124 -12.82 4.43 -13.23
N GLY A 125 -12.56 5.69 -12.90
CA GLY A 125 -13.38 6.51 -12.01
C GLY A 125 -13.23 6.24 -10.50
N GLN A 126 -12.21 5.49 -10.08
CA GLN A 126 -11.85 5.32 -8.66
C GLN A 126 -10.35 5.50 -8.46
N THR A 127 -9.97 6.65 -7.93
CA THR A 127 -8.57 7.02 -7.66
C THR A 127 -8.40 7.43 -6.21
N VAL A 128 -7.29 7.04 -5.60
CA VAL A 128 -6.90 7.48 -4.26
C VAL A 128 -5.86 8.58 -4.39
N ILE A 129 -6.02 9.64 -3.60
CA ILE A 129 -5.04 10.72 -3.45
C ILE A 129 -4.37 10.60 -2.08
N ALA A 130 -3.10 11.00 -1.99
CA ALA A 130 -2.34 11.00 -0.75
C ALA A 130 -1.37 12.18 -0.69
N GLY A 131 -1.06 12.61 0.52
CA GLY A 131 -0.15 13.73 0.74
C GLY A 131 -0.22 14.29 2.16
N ALA A 132 0.19 15.54 2.30
CA ALA A 132 0.01 16.28 3.55
C ALA A 132 -1.48 16.43 3.87
N THR A 133 -1.86 16.30 5.14
CA THR A 133 -3.27 16.34 5.58
C THR A 133 -4.03 17.53 5.01
N LYS A 134 -3.46 18.74 5.12
CA LYS A 134 -4.10 19.96 4.58
C LYS A 134 -4.23 19.96 3.04
N GLY A 135 -3.23 19.38 2.35
CA GLY A 135 -3.29 19.22 0.88
C GLY A 135 -4.41 18.26 0.47
N VAL A 136 -4.54 17.12 1.16
CA VAL A 136 -5.62 16.15 0.92
C VAL A 136 -6.99 16.77 1.18
N GLU A 137 -7.17 17.50 2.29
CA GLU A 137 -8.41 18.19 2.63
C GLU A 137 -8.80 19.21 1.56
N ALA A 138 -7.86 20.05 1.14
CA ALA A 138 -8.10 21.05 0.09
C ALA A 138 -8.45 20.43 -1.26
N ALA A 139 -7.76 19.35 -1.64
CA ALA A 139 -8.07 18.60 -2.85
C ALA A 139 -9.46 17.95 -2.78
N VAL A 140 -9.83 17.36 -1.65
CA VAL A 140 -11.16 16.76 -1.42
C VAL A 140 -12.27 17.80 -1.61
N GLU A 141 -12.14 19.00 -1.05
CA GLU A 141 -13.15 20.06 -1.22
C GLU A 141 -13.26 20.51 -2.68
N THR A 142 -12.14 20.69 -3.36
CA THR A 142 -12.10 21.01 -4.79
C THR A 142 -12.79 19.93 -5.64
N LEU A 143 -12.52 18.65 -5.34
CA LEU A 143 -13.08 17.52 -6.08
C LEU A 143 -14.55 17.29 -5.81
N LYS A 144 -15.06 17.58 -4.59
CA LYS A 144 -16.50 17.64 -4.31
C LYS A 144 -17.18 18.71 -5.14
N ALA A 145 -16.61 19.92 -5.20
CA ALA A 145 -17.15 21.02 -6.00
C ALA A 145 -17.11 20.69 -7.52
N ALA A 146 -16.14 19.89 -7.96
CA ALA A 146 -16.05 19.39 -9.34
C ALA A 146 -17.04 18.26 -9.67
N GLY A 147 -17.85 17.80 -8.72
CA GLY A 147 -18.89 16.80 -8.93
C GLY A 147 -18.47 15.35 -8.65
N ALA A 148 -17.47 15.13 -7.81
CA ALA A 148 -17.15 13.78 -7.34
C ALA A 148 -18.38 13.12 -6.70
N LYS A 149 -18.71 11.89 -7.12
CA LYS A 149 -19.80 11.11 -6.50
C LYS A 149 -19.50 10.79 -5.03
N LYS A 150 -18.22 10.53 -4.72
CA LYS A 150 -17.70 10.41 -3.36
C LYS A 150 -16.28 10.97 -3.30
N ALA A 151 -15.96 11.66 -2.22
CA ALA A 151 -14.61 12.07 -1.85
C ALA A 151 -14.51 11.89 -0.32
N VAL A 152 -13.86 10.81 0.10
CA VAL A 152 -13.87 10.34 1.50
C VAL A 152 -12.45 10.21 2.00
N ILE A 153 -12.13 10.91 3.08
CA ILE A 153 -10.85 10.74 3.80
C ILE A 153 -10.81 9.34 4.40
N LEU A 154 -9.71 8.65 4.15
CA LEU A 154 -9.50 7.28 4.63
C LEU A 154 -8.94 7.28 6.06
N PRO A 155 -9.34 6.33 6.92
CA PRO A 155 -8.86 6.22 8.29
C PRO A 155 -7.46 5.55 8.32
N VAL A 156 -6.48 6.17 7.66
CA VAL A 156 -5.09 5.70 7.61
C VAL A 156 -4.17 6.76 8.19
N SER A 157 -3.05 6.32 8.77
CA SER A 157 -2.12 7.16 9.54
C SER A 157 -0.95 7.70 8.72
N ALA A 158 -0.86 7.36 7.44
CA ALA A 158 0.27 7.78 6.60
C ALA A 158 -0.18 7.99 5.14
N PRO A 159 0.49 8.90 4.40
CA PRO A 159 0.21 9.22 3.00
C PRO A 159 0.88 8.22 2.06
N PHE A 160 0.41 6.95 2.10
CA PHE A 160 1.01 5.86 1.35
C PHE A 160 1.11 6.16 -0.15
N HIS A 161 2.20 5.70 -0.76
CA HIS A 161 2.51 5.86 -2.19
C HIS A 161 2.73 7.30 -2.67
N SER A 162 2.68 8.30 -1.79
CA SER A 162 3.05 9.69 -2.14
C SER A 162 4.56 9.91 -2.11
N THR A 163 5.01 11.04 -2.64
CA THR A 163 6.42 11.47 -2.56
C THR A 163 6.92 11.59 -1.11
N LEU A 164 6.02 11.77 -0.14
CA LEU A 164 6.36 11.79 1.28
C LEU A 164 6.85 10.43 1.81
N MET A 165 6.65 9.34 1.05
CA MET A 165 7.18 8.00 1.37
C MET A 165 8.62 7.78 0.90
N GLN A 166 9.27 8.76 0.26
CA GLN A 166 10.65 8.62 -0.21
C GLN A 166 11.65 8.17 0.88
N PRO A 167 11.58 8.65 2.14
CA PRO A 167 12.46 8.14 3.19
C PRO A 167 12.27 6.64 3.47
N ALA A 168 11.02 6.15 3.40
CA ALA A 168 10.73 4.73 3.56
C ALA A 168 11.29 3.90 2.38
N ALA A 169 11.17 4.41 1.16
CA ALA A 169 11.70 3.75 -0.04
C ALA A 169 13.22 3.56 0.04
N VAL A 170 13.97 4.57 0.46
CA VAL A 170 15.42 4.49 0.63
C VAL A 170 15.82 3.44 1.67
N LYS A 171 15.14 3.42 2.83
CA LYS A 171 15.40 2.40 3.87
C LYS A 171 15.08 0.99 3.37
N LEU A 172 13.96 0.84 2.66
CA LEU A 172 13.52 -0.46 2.14
C LEU A 172 14.43 -0.99 1.04
N ALA A 173 14.94 -0.13 0.16
CA ALA A 173 15.93 -0.53 -0.86
C ALA A 173 17.14 -1.21 -0.23
N ALA A 174 17.68 -0.62 0.85
CA ALA A 174 18.81 -1.21 1.58
C ALA A 174 18.48 -2.56 2.26
N GLU A 175 17.22 -2.86 2.52
CA GLU A 175 16.80 -4.18 3.02
C GLU A 175 16.60 -5.18 1.87
N LEU A 176 16.12 -4.72 0.72
CA LEU A 176 16.00 -5.55 -0.50
C LEU A 176 17.36 -6.05 -0.99
N ASP A 177 18.42 -5.24 -0.87
CA ASP A 177 19.78 -5.63 -1.22
C ASP A 177 20.34 -6.79 -0.36
N LYS A 178 19.72 -7.11 0.77
CA LYS A 178 20.15 -8.14 1.71
C LYS A 178 19.49 -9.50 1.47
N VAL A 179 18.45 -9.56 0.65
CA VAL A 179 17.68 -10.78 0.39
C VAL A 179 18.00 -11.35 -0.99
N THR A 180 17.82 -12.65 -1.14
CA THR A 180 18.01 -13.30 -2.43
C THR A 180 16.75 -13.13 -3.28
N ILE A 181 16.89 -12.47 -4.41
CA ILE A 181 15.87 -12.33 -5.44
C ILE A 181 16.18 -13.27 -6.58
N ARG A 182 15.24 -14.13 -6.96
CA ARG A 182 15.36 -15.13 -8.01
C ARG A 182 14.51 -14.78 -9.23
N ASP A 183 14.78 -15.43 -10.35
CA ASP A 183 13.91 -15.34 -11.52
C ASP A 183 12.51 -15.90 -11.21
N ALA A 184 11.48 -15.21 -11.68
CA ALA A 184 10.09 -15.61 -11.45
C ALA A 184 9.74 -16.87 -12.25
N LYS A 185 9.17 -17.88 -11.59
CA LYS A 185 8.68 -19.11 -12.23
C LYS A 185 7.29 -18.94 -12.84
N ILE A 186 6.58 -17.91 -12.46
CA ILE A 186 5.25 -17.54 -12.93
C ILE A 186 5.31 -16.05 -13.28
N PRO A 187 4.76 -15.59 -14.40
CA PRO A 187 4.70 -14.16 -14.73
C PRO A 187 4.07 -13.35 -13.59
N VAL A 188 4.69 -12.24 -13.25
CA VAL A 188 4.22 -11.32 -12.19
C VAL A 188 3.80 -10.01 -12.82
N VAL A 189 2.58 -9.55 -12.49
CA VAL A 189 2.12 -8.20 -12.84
C VAL A 189 2.61 -7.24 -11.75
N SER A 190 3.51 -6.34 -12.13
CA SER A 190 4.04 -5.31 -11.24
C SER A 190 3.08 -4.15 -11.06
N ASN A 191 3.20 -3.44 -9.94
CA ASN A 191 2.46 -2.20 -9.68
C ASN A 191 3.05 -0.98 -10.40
N TYR A 192 4.17 -1.16 -11.11
CA TYR A 192 4.87 -0.13 -11.88
C TYR A 192 4.43 -0.14 -13.33
#